data_2b6be9987a3b669e2671305e84386e49
#
_entry.id   2b6be9987a3b669e2671305e84386e49
#
_cell.length_a   1.000
_cell.length_b   1.000
_cell.length_c   1.000
_cell.angle_alpha   90.00
_cell.angle_beta   90.00
_cell.angle_gamma   90.00
#
_symmetry.space_group_name_H-M   'P 1'
#
loop_
_entity.id
_entity.type
_entity.pdbx_description
1 polymer ?
#
loop_
_entity_poly.entity_id
_entity_poly.type
_entity_poly.pdbx_seq_one_letter_code
_entity_poly.pdbx_strand_id
1 'polypeptide(L)'
;MIIIALRNIICCVGIIFFAPLVAFVSFLVLCEDGRPLFFSQERLGINKRTFKIYKIRTMKKNAPQMGTHDIEKDFHLKVGSFIRTLKLDEFPQLINVIKGDINLVGPRPGLPTQNELTNVRSDNNIYEVKPGITGLSQILGYDMSDPLKLAKIDKIYIENRSLMLNSIILLGTFFKHPRDYLKLKLKIKNI
;
A
#
# COMPACT_ATOMS: atom_id res chain seq x y z
N MET A 1 22.39 9.33 3.42
CA MET A 1 21.87 10.06 4.61
C MET A 1 20.87 11.15 4.20
N ILE A 2 21.22 12.09 3.32
CA ILE A 2 20.38 13.24 2.89
C ILE A 2 19.01 12.81 2.31
N ILE A 3 18.97 11.80 1.44
CA ILE A 3 17.71 11.33 0.81
C ILE A 3 16.73 10.77 1.85
N ILE A 4 17.22 10.07 2.87
CA ILE A 4 16.39 9.53 3.96
C ILE A 4 15.84 10.67 4.82
N ALA A 5 16.68 11.66 5.14
CA ALA A 5 16.24 12.84 5.88
C ALA A 5 15.17 13.63 5.13
N LEU A 6 15.38 13.90 3.83
CA LEU A 6 14.41 14.59 2.99
C LEU A 6 13.08 13.83 2.90
N ARG A 7 13.13 12.51 2.71
CA ARG A 7 11.94 11.65 2.72
C ARG A 7 11.18 11.77 4.05
N ASN A 8 11.87 11.70 5.18
CA ASN A 8 11.25 11.79 6.49
C ASN A 8 10.63 13.17 6.73
N ILE A 9 11.30 14.25 6.30
CA ILE A 9 10.76 15.62 6.37
C ILE A 9 9.46 15.71 5.56
N ILE A 10 9.44 15.20 4.32
CA ILE A 10 8.24 15.19 3.47
C ILE A 10 7.11 14.40 4.16
N CYS A 11 7.41 13.25 4.77
CA CYS A 11 6.41 12.45 5.48
C CYS A 11 5.88 13.18 6.72
N CYS A 12 6.74 13.86 7.50
CA CYS A 12 6.31 14.64 8.67
C CYS A 12 5.41 15.82 8.26
N VAL A 13 5.81 16.57 7.22
CA VAL A 13 4.98 17.65 6.66
C VAL A 13 3.63 17.10 6.18
N GLY A 14 3.63 15.96 5.47
CA GLY A 14 2.42 15.28 5.05
C GLY A 14 1.52 14.90 6.23
N ILE A 15 2.08 14.31 7.29
CA ILE A 15 1.30 13.95 8.49
C ILE A 15 0.67 15.19 9.12
N ILE A 16 1.42 16.28 9.30
CA ILE A 16 0.91 17.52 9.91
C ILE A 16 -0.18 18.14 9.04
N PHE A 17 0.05 18.24 7.72
CA PHE A 17 -0.89 18.84 6.78
C PHE A 17 -2.21 18.08 6.70
N PHE A 18 -2.15 16.74 6.67
CA PHE A 18 -3.33 15.89 6.57
C PHE A 18 -3.92 15.48 7.92
N ALA A 19 -3.31 15.85 9.06
CA ALA A 19 -3.82 15.51 10.39
C ALA A 19 -5.28 15.93 10.61
N PRO A 20 -5.74 17.16 10.24
CA PRO A 20 -7.15 17.53 10.38
C PRO A 20 -8.09 16.63 9.57
N LEU A 21 -7.70 16.28 8.34
CA LEU A 21 -8.47 15.38 7.48
C LEU A 21 -8.55 13.96 8.06
N VAL A 22 -7.42 13.43 8.54
CA VAL A 22 -7.36 12.12 9.21
C VAL A 22 -8.22 12.11 10.47
N ALA A 23 -8.20 13.19 11.26
CA ALA A 23 -9.05 13.35 12.44
C ALA A 23 -10.54 13.34 12.05
N PHE A 24 -10.92 14.10 11.02
CA PHE A 24 -12.29 14.15 10.52
C PHE A 24 -12.79 12.78 10.04
N VAL A 25 -12.05 12.09 9.16
CA VAL A 25 -12.45 10.76 8.70
C VAL A 25 -12.48 9.73 9.83
N SER A 26 -11.57 9.83 10.81
CA SER A 26 -11.58 8.98 12.00
C SER A 26 -12.81 9.25 12.87
N PHE A 27 -13.26 10.49 12.96
CA PHE A 27 -14.51 10.86 13.63
C PHE A 27 -15.73 10.24 12.92
N LEU A 28 -15.79 10.26 11.58
CA LEU A 28 -16.86 9.58 10.84
C LEU A 28 -16.91 8.08 11.14
N VAL A 29 -15.74 7.41 11.20
CA VAL A 29 -15.66 5.99 11.61
C VAL A 29 -16.15 5.79 13.04
N LEU A 30 -15.81 6.72 13.95
CA LEU A 30 -16.29 6.69 15.34
C LEU A 30 -17.80 6.75 15.42
N CYS A 31 -18.42 7.62 14.62
CA CYS A 31 -19.88 7.78 14.59
C CYS A 31 -20.60 6.54 14.01
N GLU A 32 -20.00 5.87 13.00
CA GLU A 32 -20.66 4.75 12.33
C GLU A 32 -20.51 3.43 13.11
N ASP A 33 -19.32 3.13 13.68
CA ASP A 33 -19.05 1.83 14.29
C ASP A 33 -18.18 1.91 15.56
N GLY A 34 -18.00 3.09 16.14
CA GLY A 34 -17.26 3.29 17.39
C GLY A 34 -15.76 2.97 17.28
N ARG A 35 -15.12 2.75 18.43
CA ARG A 35 -13.68 2.38 18.52
C ARG A 35 -13.45 0.90 18.20
N PRO A 36 -12.21 0.50 17.76
CA PRO A 36 -11.02 1.33 17.51
C PRO A 36 -11.11 2.13 16.20
N LEU A 37 -10.42 3.28 16.10
CA LEU A 37 -10.38 4.12 14.90
C LEU A 37 -9.31 3.67 13.91
N PHE A 38 -8.23 3.11 14.42
CA PHE A 38 -7.10 2.61 13.65
C PHE A 38 -7.08 1.09 13.64
N PHE A 39 -6.61 0.56 12.53
CA PHE A 39 -6.38 -0.85 12.30
C PHE A 39 -4.89 -1.10 12.13
N SER A 40 -4.39 -2.19 12.68
CA SER A 40 -3.03 -2.64 12.44
C SER A 40 -3.01 -4.13 12.10
N GLN A 41 -2.13 -4.51 11.17
CA GLN A 41 -1.98 -5.88 10.72
C GLN A 41 -0.51 -6.18 10.41
N GLU A 42 -0.08 -7.40 10.71
CA GLU A 42 1.25 -7.86 10.37
C GLU A 42 1.40 -8.07 8.86
N ARG A 43 2.54 -7.65 8.34
CA ARG A 43 2.90 -7.76 6.93
C ARG A 43 4.35 -8.19 6.79
N LEU A 44 4.68 -8.81 5.65
CA LEU A 44 6.06 -9.15 5.29
C LEU A 44 6.74 -7.94 4.65
N GLY A 45 7.88 -7.57 5.21
CA GLY A 45 8.77 -6.52 4.71
C GLY A 45 10.04 -7.09 4.05
N ILE A 46 11.09 -6.25 4.03
CA ILE A 46 12.41 -6.66 3.51
C ILE A 46 12.93 -7.89 4.25
N ASN A 47 13.54 -8.81 3.50
CA ASN A 47 14.05 -10.08 4.02
C ASN A 47 13.00 -10.91 4.79
N LYS A 48 11.72 -10.79 4.41
CA LYS A 48 10.57 -11.43 5.06
C LYS A 48 10.39 -11.10 6.54
N ARG A 49 11.01 -10.03 7.05
CA ARG A 49 10.79 -9.57 8.42
C ARG A 49 9.38 -9.03 8.56
N THR A 50 8.67 -9.45 9.59
CA THR A 50 7.33 -8.94 9.87
C THR A 50 7.38 -7.53 10.45
N PHE A 51 6.41 -6.71 10.08
CA PHE A 51 6.17 -5.40 10.66
C PHE A 51 4.68 -5.12 10.73
N LYS A 52 4.24 -4.19 11.59
CA LYS A 52 2.85 -3.78 11.69
C LYS A 52 2.56 -2.59 10.80
N ILE A 53 1.69 -2.77 9.81
CA ILE A 53 1.15 -1.67 9.00
C ILE A 53 0.03 -0.96 9.75
N TYR A 54 -0.08 0.36 9.62
CA TYR A 54 -1.12 1.18 10.25
C TYR A 54 -2.06 1.76 9.21
N LYS A 55 -3.38 1.68 9.49
CA LYS A 55 -4.43 2.24 8.63
C LYS A 55 -5.55 2.86 9.46
N ILE A 56 -6.37 3.74 8.86
CA ILE A 56 -7.68 4.06 9.41
C ILE A 56 -8.58 2.82 9.20
N ARG A 57 -9.36 2.47 10.20
CA ARG A 57 -10.29 1.33 10.10
C ARG A 57 -11.44 1.68 9.15
N THR A 58 -11.64 0.86 8.13
CA THR A 58 -12.67 1.01 7.10
C THR A 58 -13.61 -0.18 7.02
N MET A 59 -13.44 -1.13 7.94
CA MET A 59 -14.27 -2.33 8.08
C MET A 59 -14.88 -2.42 9.47
N LYS A 60 -15.99 -3.16 9.57
CA LYS A 60 -16.64 -3.45 10.85
C LYS A 60 -15.69 -4.19 11.80
N LYS A 61 -15.94 -4.07 13.11
CA LYS A 61 -15.08 -4.68 14.16
C LYS A 61 -14.97 -6.19 14.07
N ASN A 62 -16.00 -6.85 13.59
CA ASN A 62 -16.10 -8.30 13.44
C ASN A 62 -15.61 -8.80 12.07
N ALA A 63 -15.00 -7.94 11.24
CA ALA A 63 -14.44 -8.36 9.97
C ALA A 63 -13.26 -9.32 10.19
N PRO A 64 -13.14 -10.40 9.40
CA PRO A 64 -12.05 -11.35 9.52
C PRO A 64 -10.71 -10.70 9.12
N GLN A 65 -9.62 -11.14 9.77
CA GLN A 65 -8.26 -10.63 9.50
C GLN A 65 -7.62 -11.37 8.32
N MET A 66 -8.08 -11.10 7.11
CA MET A 66 -7.55 -11.70 5.86
C MET A 66 -7.27 -10.62 4.80
N GLY A 67 -6.94 -11.04 3.59
CA GLY A 67 -6.77 -10.12 2.46
C GLY A 67 -8.07 -9.37 2.16
N THR A 68 -7.97 -8.09 1.83
CA THR A 68 -9.17 -7.27 1.58
C THR A 68 -10.03 -7.80 0.42
N HIS A 69 -9.40 -8.49 -0.55
CA HIS A 69 -10.07 -9.11 -1.70
C HIS A 69 -10.88 -10.37 -1.31
N ASP A 70 -10.57 -10.97 -0.15
CA ASP A 70 -11.24 -12.16 0.36
C ASP A 70 -12.42 -11.83 1.29
N ILE A 71 -12.62 -10.55 1.62
CA ILE A 71 -13.63 -10.11 2.60
C ILE A 71 -14.90 -9.65 1.86
N GLU A 72 -16.05 -10.18 2.29
CA GLU A 72 -17.37 -9.81 1.77
C GLU A 72 -17.66 -8.31 1.94
N LYS A 73 -18.41 -7.75 1.00
CA LYS A 73 -18.75 -6.31 0.98
C LYS A 73 -19.52 -5.86 2.22
N ASP A 74 -20.25 -6.75 2.85
CA ASP A 74 -21.07 -6.48 4.05
C ASP A 74 -20.25 -6.09 5.28
N PHE A 75 -18.96 -6.43 5.31
CA PHE A 75 -18.05 -6.00 6.37
C PHE A 75 -17.49 -4.58 6.17
N HIS A 76 -17.74 -3.93 5.04
CA HIS A 76 -17.29 -2.57 4.82
C HIS A 76 -18.19 -1.57 5.55
N LEU A 77 -17.58 -0.56 6.18
CA LEU A 77 -18.30 0.61 6.65
C LEU A 77 -18.74 1.44 5.44
N LYS A 78 -19.89 2.11 5.52
CA LYS A 78 -20.37 3.01 4.47
C LYS A 78 -19.37 4.15 4.22
N VAL A 79 -18.94 4.82 5.30
CA VAL A 79 -17.87 5.82 5.23
C VAL A 79 -16.53 5.17 4.83
N GLY A 80 -16.30 3.91 5.19
CA GLY A 80 -15.08 3.17 4.86
C GLY A 80 -14.85 3.01 3.36
N SER A 81 -15.88 2.77 2.58
CA SER A 81 -15.80 2.69 1.12
C SER A 81 -15.36 4.02 0.50
N PHE A 82 -15.90 5.14 0.99
CA PHE A 82 -15.50 6.48 0.57
C PHE A 82 -14.03 6.79 0.93
N ILE A 83 -13.63 6.49 2.18
CA ILE A 83 -12.26 6.68 2.68
C ILE A 83 -11.25 5.91 1.80
N ARG A 84 -11.57 4.66 1.43
CA ARG A 84 -10.73 3.82 0.55
C ARG A 84 -10.62 4.35 -0.87
N THR A 85 -11.73 4.83 -1.44
CA THR A 85 -11.73 5.41 -2.79
C THR A 85 -10.75 6.58 -2.89
N LEU A 86 -10.65 7.39 -1.81
CA LEU A 86 -9.72 8.50 -1.70
C LEU A 86 -8.34 8.09 -1.17
N LYS A 87 -8.14 6.79 -0.82
CA LYS A 87 -6.91 6.24 -0.21
C LYS A 87 -6.51 6.91 1.11
N LEU A 88 -7.46 7.53 1.80
CA LEU A 88 -7.22 8.22 3.07
C LEU A 88 -6.91 7.25 4.20
N ASP A 89 -7.39 6.00 4.09
CA ASP A 89 -7.09 4.95 5.06
C ASP A 89 -5.60 4.62 5.14
N GLU A 90 -4.84 4.89 4.10
CA GLU A 90 -3.41 4.55 4.02
C GLU A 90 -2.49 5.66 4.57
N PHE A 91 -3.00 6.85 4.91
CA PHE A 91 -2.19 7.95 5.47
C PHE A 91 -1.38 7.57 6.72
N PRO A 92 -1.90 6.80 7.70
CA PRO A 92 -1.13 6.38 8.85
C PRO A 92 0.14 5.59 8.50
N GLN A 93 0.25 5.01 7.29
CA GLN A 93 1.45 4.31 6.83
C GLN A 93 2.66 5.25 6.63
N LEU A 94 2.46 6.56 6.57
CA LEU A 94 3.59 7.51 6.62
C LEU A 94 4.44 7.34 7.88
N ILE A 95 3.84 6.89 8.99
CA ILE A 95 4.56 6.50 10.21
C ILE A 95 5.49 5.32 9.93
N ASN A 96 5.03 4.31 9.16
CA ASN A 96 5.86 3.17 8.77
C ASN A 96 7.02 3.59 7.86
N VAL A 97 6.81 4.60 6.99
CA VAL A 97 7.89 5.16 6.15
C VAL A 97 8.96 5.84 7.02
N ILE A 98 8.55 6.63 8.02
CA ILE A 98 9.47 7.31 8.96
C ILE A 98 10.24 6.28 9.77
N LYS A 99 9.57 5.23 10.28
CA LYS A 99 10.22 4.10 10.97
C LYS A 99 11.18 3.32 10.08
N GLY A 100 11.03 3.43 8.76
CA GLY A 100 11.85 2.71 7.79
C GLY A 100 11.39 1.28 7.51
N ASP A 101 10.19 0.90 7.92
CA ASP A 101 9.58 -0.40 7.62
C ASP A 101 9.29 -0.53 6.13
N ILE A 102 8.77 0.55 5.52
CA ILE A 102 8.39 0.62 4.10
C ILE A 102 8.93 1.89 3.43
N ASN A 103 8.82 1.94 2.12
CA ASN A 103 9.05 3.14 1.30
C ASN A 103 7.70 3.75 0.85
N LEU A 104 7.74 4.95 0.26
CA LEU A 104 6.56 5.52 -0.42
C LEU A 104 6.16 4.65 -1.61
N VAL A 105 7.15 4.21 -2.40
CA VAL A 105 6.95 3.36 -3.59
C VAL A 105 7.70 2.06 -3.45
N GLY A 106 7.02 0.94 -3.72
CA GLY A 106 7.57 -0.42 -3.68
C GLY A 106 6.48 -1.47 -3.88
N PRO A 107 6.83 -2.75 -3.91
CA PRO A 107 5.87 -3.85 -3.92
C PRO A 107 4.92 -3.77 -2.72
N ARG A 108 3.62 -4.05 -2.91
CA ARG A 108 2.66 -4.05 -1.80
C ARG A 108 2.99 -5.14 -0.79
N PRO A 109 3.08 -4.86 0.52
CA PRO A 109 3.42 -5.88 1.51
C PRO A 109 2.33 -6.94 1.65
N GLY A 110 2.70 -8.23 1.50
CA GLY A 110 1.82 -9.39 1.67
C GLY A 110 1.57 -9.74 3.14
N LEU A 111 0.56 -10.59 3.38
CA LEU A 111 0.32 -11.19 4.69
C LEU A 111 1.30 -12.36 4.92
N PRO A 112 1.72 -12.62 6.16
CA PRO A 112 2.52 -13.82 6.48
C PRO A 112 1.80 -15.14 6.12
N THR A 113 0.48 -15.14 6.09
CA THR A 113 -0.36 -16.31 5.77
C THR A 113 -0.51 -16.60 4.27
N GLN A 114 -0.08 -15.69 3.39
CA GLN A 114 -0.15 -15.85 1.93
C GLN A 114 1.06 -16.65 1.42
N ASN A 115 1.08 -17.97 1.67
CA ASN A 115 2.21 -18.84 1.39
C ASN A 115 2.58 -18.87 -0.10
N GLU A 116 1.60 -18.98 -1.00
CA GLU A 116 1.85 -18.99 -2.45
C GLU A 116 2.52 -17.70 -2.91
N LEU A 117 1.96 -16.55 -2.54
CA LEU A 117 2.56 -15.25 -2.85
C LEU A 117 3.97 -15.12 -2.29
N THR A 118 4.18 -15.61 -1.06
CA THR A 118 5.48 -15.57 -0.40
C THR A 118 6.53 -16.39 -1.14
N ASN A 119 6.18 -17.59 -1.60
CA ASN A 119 7.06 -18.44 -2.38
C ASN A 119 7.42 -17.81 -3.73
N VAL A 120 6.41 -17.43 -4.51
CA VAL A 120 6.63 -16.81 -5.84
C VAL A 120 7.45 -15.53 -5.75
N ARG A 121 7.22 -14.68 -4.74
CA ARG A 121 8.03 -13.47 -4.50
C ARG A 121 9.45 -13.79 -4.05
N SER A 122 9.66 -14.86 -3.28
CA SER A 122 11.00 -15.31 -2.88
C SER A 122 11.82 -15.75 -4.09
N ASP A 123 11.24 -16.56 -4.97
CA ASP A 123 11.88 -17.04 -6.20
C ASP A 123 12.24 -15.91 -7.18
N ASN A 124 11.59 -14.77 -7.06
CA ASN A 124 11.83 -13.58 -7.85
C ASN A 124 12.60 -12.46 -7.12
N ASN A 125 13.17 -12.74 -5.94
CA ASN A 125 13.98 -11.81 -5.12
C ASN A 125 13.23 -10.51 -4.73
N ILE A 126 11.89 -10.54 -4.68
CA ILE A 126 11.07 -9.36 -4.35
C ILE A 126 11.32 -8.89 -2.92
N TYR A 127 11.69 -9.78 -2.01
CA TYR A 127 11.97 -9.45 -0.61
C TYR A 127 13.35 -8.79 -0.36
N GLU A 128 14.17 -8.60 -1.39
CA GLU A 128 15.42 -7.84 -1.28
C GLU A 128 15.17 -6.32 -1.22
N VAL A 129 13.96 -5.87 -1.52
CA VAL A 129 13.59 -4.46 -1.45
C VAL A 129 12.51 -4.22 -0.40
N LYS A 130 12.49 -3.00 0.16
CA LYS A 130 11.41 -2.59 1.07
C LYS A 130 10.10 -2.48 0.30
N PRO A 131 8.97 -2.96 0.88
CA PRO A 131 7.65 -2.72 0.31
C PRO A 131 7.31 -1.23 0.28
N GLY A 132 6.21 -0.88 -0.40
CA GLY A 132 5.74 0.49 -0.53
C GLY A 132 4.29 0.69 -0.09
N ILE A 133 3.93 1.95 0.17
CA ILE A 133 2.52 2.38 0.31
C ILE A 133 1.82 2.17 -1.03
N THR A 134 2.41 2.67 -2.10
CA THR A 134 1.96 2.43 -3.48
C THR A 134 3.04 1.71 -4.29
N GLY A 135 2.66 1.13 -5.42
CA GLY A 135 3.58 0.38 -6.26
C GLY A 135 3.06 0.22 -7.69
N LEU A 136 3.93 -0.25 -8.58
CA LEU A 136 3.60 -0.45 -9.99
C LEU A 136 2.39 -1.38 -10.16
N SER A 137 2.40 -2.53 -9.50
CA SER A 137 1.29 -3.50 -9.53
C SER A 137 -0.03 -2.86 -9.08
N GLN A 138 -0.01 -2.10 -7.98
CA GLN A 138 -1.21 -1.46 -7.42
C GLN A 138 -1.83 -0.43 -8.37
N ILE A 139 -1.02 0.45 -8.98
CA ILE A 139 -1.54 1.48 -9.90
C ILE A 139 -2.04 0.89 -11.22
N LEU A 140 -1.54 -0.29 -11.61
CA LEU A 140 -1.96 -1.01 -12.81
C LEU A 140 -3.18 -1.93 -12.57
N GLY A 141 -3.65 -2.04 -11.32
CA GLY A 141 -4.81 -2.83 -10.94
C GLY A 141 -4.54 -4.31 -10.71
N TYR A 142 -3.27 -4.69 -10.51
CA TYR A 142 -2.91 -6.05 -10.10
C TYR A 142 -2.92 -6.17 -8.59
N ASP A 143 -3.56 -7.19 -8.08
CA ASP A 143 -3.68 -7.47 -6.65
C ASP A 143 -3.13 -8.87 -6.29
N MET A 144 -3.38 -9.30 -5.07
CA MET A 144 -2.84 -10.55 -4.53
C MET A 144 -3.66 -11.80 -4.89
N SER A 145 -4.73 -11.66 -5.69
CA SER A 145 -5.54 -12.79 -6.20
C SER A 145 -4.81 -13.59 -7.28
N ASP A 146 -3.83 -12.98 -7.98
CA ASP A 146 -2.96 -13.64 -8.94
C ASP A 146 -1.49 -13.44 -8.54
N PRO A 147 -0.94 -14.29 -7.66
CA PRO A 147 0.43 -14.17 -7.14
C PRO A 147 1.51 -14.19 -8.23
N LEU A 148 1.32 -14.96 -9.30
CA LEU A 148 2.29 -15.10 -10.38
C LEU A 148 2.40 -13.80 -11.20
N LYS A 149 1.27 -13.23 -11.61
CA LYS A 149 1.26 -11.95 -12.33
C LYS A 149 1.75 -10.82 -11.45
N LEU A 150 1.31 -10.81 -10.20
CA LEU A 150 1.76 -9.79 -9.24
C LEU A 150 3.27 -9.79 -9.08
N ALA A 151 3.90 -10.96 -8.88
CA ALA A 151 5.35 -11.07 -8.74
C ALA A 151 6.10 -10.66 -10.01
N LYS A 152 5.57 -10.98 -11.21
CA LYS A 152 6.15 -10.52 -12.48
C LYS A 152 6.18 -8.98 -12.57
N ILE A 153 5.08 -8.31 -12.22
CA ILE A 153 5.00 -6.85 -12.24
C ILE A 153 5.92 -6.24 -11.17
N ASP A 154 5.96 -6.82 -9.99
CA ASP A 154 6.85 -6.39 -8.92
C ASP A 154 8.34 -6.53 -9.34
N LYS A 155 8.69 -7.59 -10.06
CA LYS A 155 10.04 -7.79 -10.63
C LYS A 155 10.38 -6.72 -11.66
N ILE A 156 9.46 -6.41 -12.59
CA ILE A 156 9.64 -5.33 -13.57
C ILE A 156 9.91 -4.00 -12.86
N TYR A 157 9.18 -3.70 -11.77
CA TYR A 157 9.44 -2.52 -10.97
C TYR A 157 10.86 -2.50 -10.41
N ILE A 158 11.30 -3.61 -9.80
CA ILE A 158 12.62 -3.71 -9.16
C ILE A 158 13.74 -3.51 -10.18
N GLU A 159 13.65 -4.15 -11.35
CA GLU A 159 14.64 -4.07 -12.43
C GLU A 159 14.73 -2.67 -13.04
N ASN A 160 13.63 -1.91 -13.07
CA ASN A 160 13.57 -0.56 -13.65
C ASN A 160 13.53 0.56 -12.60
N ARG A 161 13.77 0.25 -11.32
CA ARG A 161 13.66 1.20 -10.22
C ARG A 161 14.54 2.43 -10.40
N SER A 162 13.91 3.59 -10.43
CA SER A 162 14.56 4.90 -10.51
C SER A 162 13.71 5.96 -9.83
N LEU A 163 14.31 7.13 -9.53
CA LEU A 163 13.56 8.26 -8.98
C LEU A 163 12.43 8.69 -9.91
N MET A 164 12.71 8.71 -11.23
CA MET A 164 11.71 9.06 -12.25
C MET A 164 10.54 8.07 -12.24
N LEU A 165 10.82 6.76 -12.24
CA LEU A 165 9.75 5.74 -12.17
C LEU A 165 8.91 5.88 -10.90
N ASN A 166 9.55 6.08 -9.75
CA ASN A 166 8.86 6.29 -8.49
C ASN A 166 7.95 7.53 -8.53
N SER A 167 8.43 8.64 -9.10
CA SER A 167 7.61 9.86 -9.26
C SER A 167 6.39 9.61 -10.15
N ILE A 168 6.56 8.88 -11.27
CA ILE A 168 5.44 8.54 -12.16
C ILE A 168 4.44 7.61 -11.45
N ILE A 169 4.91 6.65 -10.64
CA ILE A 169 4.04 5.76 -9.84
C ILE A 169 3.25 6.56 -8.80
N LEU A 170 3.89 7.51 -8.10
CA LEU A 170 3.21 8.39 -7.15
C LEU A 170 2.10 9.21 -7.83
N LEU A 171 2.38 9.82 -8.99
CA LEU A 171 1.38 10.51 -9.79
C LEU A 171 0.28 9.55 -10.29
N GLY A 172 0.67 8.35 -10.73
CA GLY A 172 -0.24 7.28 -11.15
C GLY A 172 -1.15 6.77 -10.04
N THR A 173 -0.83 7.04 -8.77
CA THR A 173 -1.70 6.69 -7.66
C THR A 173 -3.02 7.47 -7.71
N PHE A 174 -2.97 8.72 -8.20
CA PHE A 174 -4.12 9.63 -8.26
C PHE A 174 -4.65 9.83 -9.69
N PHE A 175 -3.80 9.76 -10.72
CA PHE A 175 -4.13 10.09 -12.09
C PHE A 175 -4.02 8.88 -13.03
N LYS A 176 -4.90 8.82 -14.04
CA LYS A 176 -4.93 7.73 -15.03
C LYS A 176 -3.78 7.83 -16.04
N HIS A 177 -3.53 9.01 -16.55
CA HIS A 177 -2.54 9.24 -17.62
C HIS A 177 -1.15 8.65 -17.34
N PRO A 178 -0.52 8.84 -16.15
CA PRO A 178 0.77 8.19 -15.83
C PRO A 178 0.70 6.66 -15.84
N ARG A 179 -0.44 6.06 -15.49
CA ARG A 179 -0.64 4.59 -15.54
C ARG A 179 -0.60 4.07 -16.96
N ASP A 180 -1.31 4.74 -17.87
CA ASP A 180 -1.35 4.35 -19.30
C ASP A 180 0.04 4.51 -19.94
N TYR A 181 0.77 5.58 -19.61
CA TYR A 181 2.15 5.76 -20.03
C TYR A 181 3.06 4.61 -19.57
N LEU A 182 2.97 4.18 -18.31
CA LEU A 182 3.78 3.09 -17.78
C LEU A 182 3.45 1.74 -18.42
N LYS A 183 2.17 1.46 -18.70
CA LYS A 183 1.77 0.25 -19.43
C LYS A 183 2.44 0.16 -20.79
N LEU A 184 2.52 1.28 -21.51
CA LEU A 184 3.16 1.36 -22.83
C LEU A 184 4.68 1.23 -22.70
N LYS A 185 5.30 2.03 -21.83
CA LYS A 185 6.76 2.11 -21.68
C LYS A 185 7.38 0.79 -21.21
N LEU A 186 6.74 0.13 -20.27
CA LEU A 186 7.22 -1.12 -19.68
C LEU A 186 6.70 -2.37 -20.40
N LYS A 187 6.01 -2.22 -21.54
CA LYS A 187 5.45 -3.31 -22.36
C LYS A 187 4.60 -4.31 -21.58
N ILE A 188 3.84 -3.82 -20.58
CA ILE A 188 3.03 -4.67 -19.67
C ILE A 188 1.71 -5.14 -20.32
N LYS A 189 1.50 -4.89 -21.62
CA LYS A 189 0.25 -5.21 -22.31
C LYS A 189 -0.11 -6.71 -22.39
N ASN A 190 0.84 -7.61 -22.18
CA ASN A 190 0.68 -9.07 -22.42
C ASN A 190 1.18 -9.93 -21.23
N ILE A 191 1.09 -9.45 -20.01
CA ILE A 191 1.45 -10.22 -18.81
C ILE A 191 0.22 -10.82 -18.16
#